data_ed95f993b1637a1fcb9cd58a820599d1
#
_entry.id   ed95f993b1637a1fcb9cd58a820599d1
#
_cell.length_a   1.000
_cell.length_b   1.000
_cell.length_c   1.000
_cell.angle_alpha   90.00
_cell.angle_beta   90.00
_cell.angle_gamma   90.00
#
_symmetry.space_group_name_H-M   'P 1'
#
loop_
_entity.id
_entity.type
_entity.pdbx_description
1 polymer ?
#
loop_
_entity_poly.entity_id
_entity_poly.type
_entity_poly.pdbx_seq_one_letter_code
_entity_poly.pdbx_strand_id
1 'polypeptide(L)' 'MLIGGIEAGGTKIVCGAAEVTEEGIHILDRMRFATGRPEEAVRKAADYFKDFPIKALGVACFGPLDLR' A
#
# COMPACT_ATOMS: atom_id res chain seq x y z
N MET A 1 10.76 -8.38 -9.93
CA MET A 1 10.59 -8.44 -8.47
C MET A 1 9.23 -7.88 -8.10
N LEU A 2 8.47 -8.64 -7.36
CA LEU A 2 7.14 -8.22 -6.93
C LEU A 2 7.25 -7.35 -5.68
N ILE A 3 6.68 -6.17 -5.74
CA ILE A 3 6.70 -5.25 -4.61
C ILE A 3 5.29 -4.84 -4.23
N GLY A 4 5.15 -4.38 -3.00
CA GLY A 4 3.91 -3.82 -2.53
C GLY A 4 4.07 -2.36 -2.18
N GLY A 5 2.99 -1.62 -2.26
CA GLY A 5 2.99 -0.22 -1.89
C GLY A 5 1.73 0.15 -1.12
N ILE A 6 1.89 1.03 -0.17
CA ILE A 6 0.77 1.57 0.60
C ILE A 6 0.84 3.08 0.54
N GLU A 7 -0.27 3.69 0.21
CA GLU A 7 -0.40 5.13 0.17
C GLU A 7 -1.47 5.51 1.17
N ALA A 8 -1.08 6.19 2.25
CA ALA A 8 -2.00 6.52 3.33
C ALA A 8 -2.36 7.99 3.30
N GLY A 9 -3.62 8.27 3.12
CA GLY A 9 -4.15 9.63 3.19
C GLY A 9 -4.99 9.81 4.43
N GLY A 10 -5.53 11.00 4.59
CA GLY A 10 -6.36 11.29 5.76
C GLY A 10 -7.68 10.54 5.77
N THR A 11 -8.23 10.24 4.59
CA THR A 11 -9.54 9.62 4.50
C THR A 11 -9.52 8.24 3.87
N LYS A 12 -8.47 7.90 3.15
CA LYS A 12 -8.42 6.61 2.47
C LYS A 12 -7.00 6.08 2.40
N ILE A 13 -6.91 4.79 2.23
CA ILE A 13 -5.65 4.09 2.07
C ILE A 13 -5.71 3.30 0.78
N VAL A 14 -4.62 3.34 0.01
CA VAL A 14 -4.51 2.58 -1.22
C VAL A 14 -3.36 1.60 -1.06
N CYS A 15 -3.65 0.32 -1.31
CA CYS A 15 -2.63 -0.72 -1.35
C CYS A 15 -2.48 -1.19 -2.77
N GLY A 16 -1.26 -1.51 -3.16
CA GLY A 16 -1.04 -1.97 -4.52
C GLY A 16 0.09 -2.98 -4.59
N ALA A 17 0.04 -3.82 -5.60
CA ALA A 17 1.10 -4.76 -5.91
C ALA A 17 1.59 -4.47 -7.32
N ALA A 18 2.90 -4.52 -7.50
CA ALA A 18 3.52 -4.18 -8.78
C ALA A 18 4.70 -5.08 -9.06
N GLU A 19 4.95 -5.28 -10.34
CA GLU A 19 6.12 -6.03 -10.79
C GLU A 19 7.18 -5.04 -11.27
N VAL A 20 8.38 -5.17 -10.75
CA VAL A 20 9.51 -4.34 -11.18
C VAL A 20 10.39 -5.16 -12.11
N THR A 21 10.60 -4.65 -13.31
CA THR A 21 11.45 -5.30 -14.30
C THR A 21 12.43 -4.27 -14.84
N GLU A 22 13.30 -4.70 -15.75
CA GLU A 22 14.23 -3.79 -16.39
C GLU A 22 13.52 -2.71 -17.19
N GLU A 23 12.30 -2.98 -17.60
CA GLU A 23 11.52 -2.03 -18.41
C GLU A 23 10.74 -1.05 -17.57
N GLY A 24 10.67 -1.23 -16.26
CA GLY A 24 9.98 -0.32 -15.39
C GLY A 24 9.09 -1.02 -14.40
N ILE A 25 8.09 -0.30 -13.93
CA ILE A 25 7.17 -0.78 -12.90
C ILE A 25 5.80 -0.99 -13.54
N HIS A 26 5.25 -2.18 -13.35
CA HIS A 26 3.93 -2.53 -13.85
C HIS A 26 2.99 -2.80 -12.70
N ILE A 27 1.95 -1.98 -12.57
CA ILE A 27 0.97 -2.15 -11.51
C ILE A 27 0.10 -3.36 -11.86
N LEU A 28 0.07 -4.32 -10.96
CA LEU A 28 -0.72 -5.54 -11.16
C LEU A 28 -2.10 -5.44 -10.55
N ASP A 29 -2.21 -4.79 -9.40
CA ASP A 29 -3.48 -4.72 -8.70
C ASP A 29 -3.45 -3.57 -7.70
N ARG A 30 -4.62 -3.07 -7.37
CA ARG A 30 -4.77 -2.02 -6.36
C ARG A 30 -6.07 -2.22 -5.61
N MET A 31 -6.06 -1.83 -4.35
CA MET A 31 -7.24 -1.86 -3.51
C MET A 31 -7.29 -0.57 -2.70
N ARG A 32 -8.47 -0.02 -2.53
CA ARG A 32 -8.67 1.23 -1.81
C ARG A 32 -9.73 1.02 -0.74
N PHE A 33 -9.48 1.56 0.44
CA PHE A 33 -10.46 1.47 1.52
C PHE A 33 -10.36 2.70 2.41
N ALA A 34 -11.42 2.94 3.19
CA ALA A 34 -11.46 4.07 4.11
C ALA A 34 -10.45 3.85 5.23
N THR A 35 -9.81 4.93 5.69
CA THR A 35 -8.78 4.83 6.70
C THR A 35 -9.30 4.22 8.01
N GLY A 36 -10.41 4.71 8.53
CA GLY A 36 -10.97 4.14 9.73
C GLY A 36 -10.01 4.11 10.91
N ARG A 37 -10.09 3.07 11.70
CA ARG A 37 -9.21 2.89 12.86
C ARG A 37 -7.86 2.35 12.41
N PRO A 38 -6.78 2.80 13.07
CA PRO A 38 -5.44 2.35 12.69
C PRO A 38 -5.27 0.83 12.67
N GLU A 39 -5.78 0.14 13.68
CA GLU A 39 -5.61 -1.31 13.74
C GLU A 39 -6.40 -2.01 12.64
N GLU A 40 -7.54 -1.47 12.25
CA GLU A 40 -8.31 -2.03 11.15
C GLU A 40 -7.60 -1.80 9.82
N ALA A 41 -7.01 -0.61 9.66
CA ALA A 41 -6.28 -0.29 8.44
C ALA A 41 -5.09 -1.21 8.27
N VAL A 42 -4.34 -1.45 9.34
CA VAL A 42 -3.19 -2.34 9.30
C VAL A 42 -3.63 -3.76 8.95
N ARG A 43 -4.71 -4.22 9.54
CA ARG A 43 -5.22 -5.57 9.26
C ARG A 43 -5.64 -5.73 7.82
N LYS A 44 -6.36 -4.73 7.28
CA LYS A 44 -6.80 -4.79 5.89
C LYS A 44 -5.63 -4.80 4.94
N ALA A 45 -4.61 -3.99 5.23
CA ALA A 45 -3.41 -3.97 4.39
C ALA A 45 -2.69 -5.30 4.46
N ALA A 46 -2.54 -5.85 5.66
CA ALA A 46 -1.87 -7.13 5.84
C ALA A 46 -2.62 -8.25 5.11
N ASP A 47 -3.94 -8.25 5.20
CA ASP A 47 -4.75 -9.25 4.49
C ASP A 47 -4.60 -9.11 2.99
N TYR A 48 -4.52 -7.89 2.50
CA TYR A 48 -4.35 -7.67 1.07
C TYR A 48 -3.03 -8.27 0.58
N PHE A 49 -1.94 -7.97 1.28
CA PHE A 49 -0.62 -8.42 0.83
C PHE A 49 -0.36 -9.89 1.09
N LYS A 50 -1.20 -10.52 1.88
CA LYS A 50 -1.06 -11.94 2.17
C LYS A 50 -1.14 -12.80 0.90
N ASP A 51 -1.87 -12.32 -0.09
CA ASP A 51 -2.06 -13.06 -1.34
C ASP A 51 -0.95 -12.81 -2.36
N PHE A 52 0.02 -11.97 -2.03
CA PHE A 52 1.10 -11.61 -2.96
C PHE A 52 2.44 -11.92 -2.33
N PRO A 53 3.30 -12.69 -3.02
CA PRO A 53 4.65 -12.97 -2.50
C PRO A 53 5.58 -11.78 -2.75
N ILE A 54 5.29 -10.66 -2.10
CA ILE A 54 6.08 -9.46 -2.32
C ILE A 54 7.44 -9.56 -1.64
N LYS A 55 8.45 -8.93 -2.25
CA LYS A 55 9.81 -8.93 -1.74
C LYS A 55 10.14 -7.66 -0.97
N ALA A 56 9.39 -6.59 -1.22
CA ALA A 56 9.61 -5.32 -0.54
C ALA A 56 8.30 -4.57 -0.44
N LEU A 57 8.17 -3.77 0.59
CA LEU A 57 6.97 -2.97 0.81
C LEU A 57 7.38 -1.53 1.07
N GLY A 58 6.81 -0.60 0.31
CA GLY A 58 7.01 0.81 0.51
C GLY A 58 5.75 1.44 1.07
N VAL A 59 5.94 2.42 1.94
CA VAL A 59 4.81 3.14 2.54
C VAL A 59 5.00 4.62 2.32
N ALA A 60 3.98 5.28 1.79
CA ALA A 60 3.98 6.72 1.60
C ALA A 60 2.78 7.31 2.31
N CYS A 61 2.99 8.41 2.99
CA CYS A 61 1.92 9.11 3.68
C CYS A 61 1.73 10.47 3.06
N PHE A 62 0.49 10.78 2.74
CA PHE A 62 0.13 12.06 2.15
C PHE A 62 -0.88 12.76 3.04
N GLY A 63 -1.04 14.04 2.81
CA GLY A 63 -1.98 14.83 3.56
C GLY A 63 -1.31 15.62 4.63
N PRO A 64 -2.07 16.18 5.54
CA PRO A 64 -1.52 17.08 6.56
C PRO A 64 -0.79 16.28 7.61
N LEU A 65 0.38 15.82 7.27
CA LEU A 65 1.21 15.16 8.23
C LEU A 65 1.75 16.19 9.19
N ASP A 66 1.48 15.98 10.45
CA ASP A 66 2.05 16.83 11.46
C ASP A 66 3.35 16.18 11.91
N LEU A 67 4.43 16.72 11.39
CA LEU A 67 5.74 16.16 11.65
C LEU A 67 6.41 16.75 12.88
N ARG A 68 5.70 17.50 13.63
CA ARG A 68 6.24 18.10 14.85
C ARG A 68 6.09 17.21 16.04
#